data_24b17b5565157b6ec8e2d9975fd83a89
#
_entry.id   24b17b5565157b6ec8e2d9975fd83a89
#
_cell.length_a   1.000
_cell.length_b   1.000
_cell.length_c   1.000
_cell.angle_alpha   90.00
_cell.angle_beta   90.00
_cell.angle_gamma   90.00
#
_symmetry.space_group_name_H-M   'P 1'
#
loop_
_entity.id
_entity.type
_entity.pdbx_description
1 polymer ?
#
loop_
_entity_poly.entity_id
_entity_poly.type
_entity_poly.pdbx_seq_one_letter_code
_entity_poly.pdbx_strand_id
1 'polypeptide(L)'
;MTTRIAVVNAGSSSLKLQILDGSQEVAALTLERWSADAAPEELEEFIDTAGELEAVGHRVVHGGSVHSGPVVLDDAVVDYLESLTDLAPLHQPKAVAAIRALRALLPEVPQVACFDTAFHSTIPAANATYAVPWEWTQRWGLRRYGFHGLSHAYASRRGAELAKRDVADARIVTCHLGAGASLCAVRDGASVDTTMGFTPLEGLVMATRSGSVDPTRIASEHAGSS
;
A
#
# COMPACT_ATOMS: atom_id res chain seq x y z
N MET A 1 -28.59 10.04 -2.41
CA MET A 1 -27.45 10.90 -2.04
C MET A 1 -26.22 10.26 -2.62
N THR A 2 -25.40 10.97 -3.35
CA THR A 2 -24.13 10.48 -3.89
C THR A 2 -23.07 10.58 -2.79
N THR A 3 -22.35 9.49 -2.54
CA THR A 3 -21.30 9.45 -1.50
C THR A 3 -20.03 10.05 -2.05
N ARG A 4 -19.66 11.22 -1.56
CA ARG A 4 -18.42 11.90 -1.97
C ARG A 4 -17.30 11.61 -1.01
N ILE A 5 -16.19 11.06 -1.53
CA ILE A 5 -15.01 10.69 -0.73
C ILE A 5 -13.74 11.30 -1.32
N ALA A 6 -12.79 11.64 -0.46
CA ALA A 6 -11.43 11.94 -0.86
C ALA A 6 -10.56 10.69 -0.78
N VAL A 7 -9.72 10.46 -1.79
CA VAL A 7 -8.72 9.40 -1.82
C VAL A 7 -7.34 10.01 -1.83
N VAL A 8 -6.48 9.58 -0.91
CA VAL A 8 -5.14 10.13 -0.68
C VAL A 8 -4.09 9.06 -0.89
N ASN A 9 -3.13 9.33 -1.76
CA ASN A 9 -2.03 8.43 -2.07
C ASN A 9 -0.70 9.18 -1.92
N ALA A 10 -0.06 9.01 -0.78
CA ALA A 10 1.28 9.54 -0.52
C ALA A 10 2.32 8.59 -1.15
N GLY A 11 2.88 9.01 -2.27
CA GLY A 11 3.98 8.33 -2.96
C GLY A 11 5.36 8.70 -2.38
N SER A 12 6.41 8.13 -2.96
CA SER A 12 7.80 8.45 -2.55
C SER A 12 8.22 9.89 -2.87
N SER A 13 7.60 10.54 -3.86
CA SER A 13 7.95 11.90 -4.29
C SER A 13 6.76 12.83 -4.46
N SER A 14 5.53 12.33 -4.42
CA SER A 14 4.33 13.15 -4.66
C SER A 14 3.19 12.73 -3.74
N LEU A 15 2.29 13.67 -3.45
CA LEU A 15 0.99 13.42 -2.84
C LEU A 15 -0.09 13.57 -3.93
N LYS A 16 -0.86 12.52 -4.12
CA LYS A 16 -1.98 12.52 -5.08
C LYS A 16 -3.30 12.45 -4.32
N LEU A 17 -4.21 13.34 -4.66
CA LEU A 17 -5.56 13.37 -4.12
C LEU A 17 -6.56 13.24 -5.26
N GLN A 18 -7.66 12.57 -5.00
CA GLN A 18 -8.80 12.45 -5.90
C GLN A 18 -10.07 12.62 -5.09
N ILE A 19 -11.04 13.34 -5.65
CA ILE A 19 -12.40 13.37 -5.11
C ILE A 19 -13.26 12.49 -6.00
N LEU A 20 -13.89 11.51 -5.39
CA LEU A 20 -14.82 10.59 -6.05
C LEU A 20 -16.24 10.91 -5.62
N ASP A 21 -17.16 10.97 -6.58
CA ASP A 21 -18.60 10.99 -6.37
C ASP A 21 -19.16 9.63 -6.86
N GLY A 22 -19.44 8.75 -5.91
CA GLY A 22 -19.65 7.34 -6.21
C GLY A 22 -18.39 6.69 -6.82
N SER A 23 -18.44 6.28 -8.09
CA SER A 23 -17.31 5.73 -8.84
C SER A 23 -16.67 6.72 -9.82
N GLN A 24 -17.17 7.95 -9.90
CA GLN A 24 -16.70 8.96 -10.83
C GLN A 24 -15.69 9.88 -10.15
N GLU A 25 -14.52 10.06 -10.77
CA GLU A 25 -13.58 11.10 -10.39
C GLU A 25 -14.11 12.46 -10.81
N VAL A 26 -14.27 13.37 -9.85
CA VAL A 26 -14.78 14.72 -10.10
C VAL A 26 -13.71 15.80 -9.96
N ALA A 27 -12.64 15.53 -9.22
CA ALA A 27 -11.46 16.39 -9.12
C ALA A 27 -10.22 15.57 -8.77
N ALA A 28 -9.05 16.04 -9.19
CA ALA A 28 -7.76 15.47 -8.84
C ALA A 28 -6.71 16.56 -8.63
N LEU A 29 -5.80 16.33 -7.69
CA LEU A 29 -4.63 17.17 -7.39
C LEU A 29 -3.39 16.29 -7.29
N THR A 30 -2.27 16.73 -7.85
CA THR A 30 -0.97 16.11 -7.66
C THR A 30 0.01 17.17 -7.17
N LEU A 31 0.51 17.00 -5.95
CA LEU A 31 1.57 17.82 -5.37
C LEU A 31 2.91 17.11 -5.55
N GLU A 32 3.72 17.61 -6.47
CA GLU A 32 5.09 17.11 -6.68
C GLU A 32 6.01 17.59 -5.55
N ARG A 33 6.96 16.75 -5.14
CA ARG A 33 7.92 17.06 -4.07
C ARG A 33 7.26 17.37 -2.73
N TRP A 34 6.14 16.71 -2.45
CA TRP A 34 5.45 16.88 -1.18
C TRP A 34 6.37 16.57 0.01
N SER A 35 6.44 17.48 0.98
CA SER A 35 7.14 17.30 2.24
C SER A 35 6.18 17.53 3.40
N ALA A 36 6.49 16.92 4.55
CA ALA A 36 5.62 16.86 5.72
C ALA A 36 5.51 18.19 6.50
N ASP A 37 6.31 19.20 6.16
CA ASP A 37 6.57 20.34 7.04
C ASP A 37 5.48 21.44 7.01
N ALA A 38 4.55 21.38 6.06
CA ALA A 38 3.36 22.24 6.04
C ALA A 38 2.29 21.62 5.12
N ALA A 39 1.00 21.81 5.44
CA ALA A 39 -0.06 21.61 4.46
C ALA A 39 0.10 22.70 3.38
N PRO A 40 0.37 22.38 2.12
CA PRO A 40 0.45 23.40 1.09
C PRO A 40 -0.91 24.11 0.94
N GLU A 41 -0.90 25.41 0.67
CA GLU A 41 -2.09 26.20 0.40
C GLU A 41 -2.96 25.53 -0.69
N GLU A 42 -2.33 24.91 -1.70
CA GLU A 42 -2.99 24.15 -2.76
C GLU A 42 -3.79 22.94 -2.23
N LEU A 43 -3.40 22.34 -1.10
CA LEU A 43 -4.17 21.25 -0.49
C LEU A 43 -5.43 21.78 0.18
N GLU A 44 -5.34 22.91 0.87
CA GLU A 44 -6.48 23.58 1.50
C GLU A 44 -7.47 24.02 0.42
N GLU A 45 -7.01 24.74 -0.62
CA GLU A 45 -7.82 25.15 -1.74
C GLU A 45 -8.51 23.97 -2.45
N PHE A 46 -7.79 22.86 -2.64
CA PHE A 46 -8.37 21.66 -3.27
C PHE A 46 -9.47 21.05 -2.41
N ILE A 47 -9.27 20.96 -1.10
CA ILE A 47 -10.28 20.43 -0.16
C ILE A 47 -11.51 21.34 -0.13
N ASP A 48 -11.34 22.65 -0.16
CA ASP A 48 -12.44 23.60 -0.19
C ASP A 48 -13.30 23.44 -1.46
N THR A 49 -12.70 23.06 -2.59
CA THR A 49 -13.44 22.78 -3.84
C THR A 49 -14.19 21.44 -3.80
N ALA A 50 -13.83 20.53 -2.90
CA ALA A 50 -14.43 19.19 -2.83
C ALA A 50 -15.90 19.21 -2.39
N GLY A 51 -16.34 20.27 -1.70
CA GLY A 51 -17.64 20.34 -1.05
C GLY A 51 -17.73 19.41 0.15
N GLU A 52 -18.93 18.95 0.48
CA GLU A 52 -19.14 18.07 1.63
C GLU A 52 -18.58 16.67 1.36
N LEU A 53 -17.62 16.22 2.18
CA LEU A 53 -17.00 14.90 2.12
C LEU A 53 -17.56 14.01 3.22
N GLU A 54 -17.94 12.79 2.87
CA GLU A 54 -18.42 11.79 3.83
C GLU A 54 -17.26 11.00 4.48
N ALA A 55 -16.12 10.86 3.78
CA ALA A 55 -14.94 10.18 4.31
C ALA A 55 -13.67 10.54 3.53
N VAL A 56 -12.51 10.24 4.15
CA VAL A 56 -11.20 10.28 3.49
C VAL A 56 -10.55 8.89 3.57
N GLY A 57 -10.16 8.33 2.42
CA GLY A 57 -9.41 7.09 2.34
C GLY A 57 -7.93 7.35 2.09
N HIS A 58 -7.05 6.87 2.98
CA HIS A 58 -5.60 6.99 2.85
C HIS A 58 -4.99 5.66 2.42
N ARG A 59 -4.22 5.66 1.32
CA ARG A 59 -3.33 4.55 1.03
C ARG A 59 -2.11 4.62 1.94
N VAL A 60 -1.89 3.54 2.69
CA VAL A 60 -0.71 3.34 3.54
C VAL A 60 0.00 2.07 3.08
N VAL A 61 1.33 2.14 2.92
CA VAL A 61 2.08 1.01 2.37
C VAL A 61 2.07 -0.18 3.32
N HIS A 62 2.23 0.05 4.63
CA HIS A 62 2.36 -1.03 5.61
C HIS A 62 1.41 -0.90 6.78
N GLY A 63 0.61 -1.94 7.04
CA GLY A 63 -0.27 -2.04 8.22
C GLY A 63 0.35 -2.78 9.41
N GLY A 64 1.61 -3.21 9.29
CA GLY A 64 2.28 -4.02 10.30
C GLY A 64 1.66 -5.40 10.46
N SER A 65 1.81 -5.98 11.63
CA SER A 65 1.19 -7.25 12.01
C SER A 65 -0.21 -7.09 12.61
N VAL A 66 -0.62 -5.85 12.90
CA VAL A 66 -1.87 -5.54 13.62
C VAL A 66 -3.01 -5.29 12.63
N HIS A 67 -2.78 -4.52 11.57
CA HIS A 67 -3.83 -4.11 10.65
C HIS A 67 -3.83 -4.95 9.38
N SER A 68 -4.70 -5.95 9.34
CA SER A 68 -4.92 -6.83 8.18
C SER A 68 -6.13 -6.42 7.31
N GLY A 69 -6.74 -5.27 7.59
CA GLY A 69 -7.86 -4.67 6.88
C GLY A 69 -7.89 -3.16 7.06
N PRO A 70 -8.83 -2.44 6.41
CA PRO A 70 -9.01 -1.02 6.61
C PRO A 70 -9.30 -0.69 8.08
N VAL A 71 -8.81 0.45 8.56
CA VAL A 71 -9.02 0.92 9.93
C VAL A 71 -9.35 2.41 9.96
N VAL A 72 -10.30 2.79 10.81
CA VAL A 72 -10.58 4.21 11.08
C VAL A 72 -9.42 4.80 11.87
N LEU A 73 -8.98 5.97 11.46
CA LEU A 73 -7.81 6.65 12.03
C LEU A 73 -8.19 7.43 13.29
N ASP A 74 -7.65 6.99 14.42
CA ASP A 74 -7.53 7.76 15.66
C ASP A 74 -6.05 8.02 15.96
N ASP A 75 -5.76 8.69 17.08
CA ASP A 75 -4.37 9.02 17.43
C ASP A 75 -3.53 7.76 17.69
N ALA A 76 -4.12 6.74 18.33
CA ALA A 76 -3.40 5.50 18.63
C ALA A 76 -3.02 4.73 17.35
N VAL A 77 -3.91 4.72 16.36
CA VAL A 77 -3.61 4.13 15.04
C VAL A 77 -2.52 4.93 14.32
N VAL A 78 -2.58 6.26 14.34
CA VAL A 78 -1.56 7.11 13.70
C VAL A 78 -0.19 6.89 14.35
N ASP A 79 -0.10 6.86 15.68
CA ASP A 79 1.14 6.60 16.40
C ASP A 79 1.69 5.20 16.11
N TYR A 80 0.82 4.19 16.04
CA TYR A 80 1.21 2.85 15.62
C TYR A 80 1.78 2.86 14.19
N LEU A 81 1.12 3.52 13.24
CA LEU A 81 1.60 3.60 11.86
C LEU A 81 2.95 4.32 11.78
N GLU A 82 3.19 5.33 12.59
CA GLU A 82 4.50 6.01 12.67
C GLU A 82 5.60 5.06 13.17
N SER A 83 5.29 4.20 14.16
CA SER A 83 6.22 3.20 14.67
C SER A 83 6.68 2.16 13.65
N LEU A 84 5.95 2.03 12.52
CA LEU A 84 6.28 1.13 11.41
C LEU A 84 7.25 1.74 10.38
N THR A 85 7.82 2.91 10.66
CA THR A 85 8.70 3.64 9.73
C THR A 85 9.86 2.78 9.22
N ASP A 86 10.47 1.96 10.07
CA ASP A 86 11.59 1.10 9.70
C ASP A 86 11.21 0.00 8.68
N LEU A 87 9.93 -0.37 8.58
CA LEU A 87 9.43 -1.35 7.60
C LEU A 87 9.24 -0.74 6.20
N ALA A 88 9.00 0.57 6.11
CA ALA A 88 8.80 1.27 4.84
C ALA A 88 9.31 2.73 4.92
N PRO A 89 10.63 2.96 5.12
CA PRO A 89 11.18 4.27 5.47
C PRO A 89 10.97 5.35 4.41
N LEU A 90 10.81 4.98 3.13
CA LEU A 90 10.56 5.94 2.05
C LEU A 90 9.09 6.36 1.90
N HIS A 91 8.15 5.62 2.51
CA HIS A 91 6.72 5.79 2.29
C HIS A 91 5.94 6.08 3.57
N GLN A 92 6.25 5.36 4.66
CA GLN A 92 5.49 5.43 5.90
C GLN A 92 5.46 6.85 6.51
N PRO A 93 6.60 7.56 6.65
CA PRO A 93 6.59 8.92 7.18
C PRO A 93 5.73 9.89 6.38
N LYS A 94 5.76 9.75 5.03
CA LYS A 94 4.96 10.61 4.16
C LYS A 94 3.47 10.32 4.25
N ALA A 95 3.09 9.05 4.38
CA ALA A 95 1.70 8.67 4.59
C ALA A 95 1.17 9.20 5.92
N VAL A 96 1.94 9.06 7.01
CA VAL A 96 1.59 9.58 8.34
C VAL A 96 1.45 11.10 8.32
N ALA A 97 2.36 11.80 7.64
CA ALA A 97 2.30 13.25 7.50
C ALA A 97 1.05 13.71 6.72
N ALA A 98 0.70 13.03 5.61
CA ALA A 98 -0.52 13.32 4.87
C ALA A 98 -1.78 13.06 5.71
N ILE A 99 -1.80 11.98 6.49
CA ILE A 99 -2.88 11.69 7.44
C ILE A 99 -3.04 12.83 8.46
N ARG A 100 -1.94 13.25 9.09
CA ARG A 100 -1.98 14.34 10.08
C ARG A 100 -2.46 15.65 9.49
N ALA A 101 -1.97 16.01 8.30
CA ALA A 101 -2.40 17.22 7.60
C ALA A 101 -3.92 17.20 7.31
N LEU A 102 -4.43 16.13 6.75
CA LEU A 102 -5.85 16.03 6.42
C LEU A 102 -6.75 15.89 7.65
N ARG A 103 -6.30 15.25 8.72
CA ARG A 103 -7.03 15.24 10.00
C ARG A 103 -7.12 16.63 10.62
N ALA A 104 -6.11 17.48 10.44
CA ALA A 104 -6.15 18.86 10.90
C ALA A 104 -7.11 19.72 10.06
N LEU A 105 -7.15 19.52 8.74
CA LEU A 105 -8.05 20.26 7.82
C LEU A 105 -9.50 19.78 7.92
N LEU A 106 -9.73 18.51 8.16
CA LEU A 106 -11.03 17.83 8.16
C LEU A 106 -11.29 17.09 9.47
N PRO A 107 -11.35 17.77 10.62
CA PRO A 107 -11.42 17.11 11.93
C PRO A 107 -12.72 16.32 12.16
N GLU A 108 -13.81 16.70 11.51
CA GLU A 108 -15.12 16.05 11.65
C GLU A 108 -15.37 14.95 10.63
N VAL A 109 -14.51 14.83 9.60
CA VAL A 109 -14.68 13.83 8.54
C VAL A 109 -13.97 12.54 8.92
N PRO A 110 -14.67 11.39 8.91
CA PRO A 110 -14.05 10.10 9.18
C PRO A 110 -12.91 9.81 8.20
N GLN A 111 -11.76 9.39 8.71
CA GLN A 111 -10.60 9.05 7.87
C GLN A 111 -10.21 7.58 8.08
N VAL A 112 -9.88 6.90 6.99
CA VAL A 112 -9.63 5.45 6.97
C VAL A 112 -8.29 5.17 6.32
N ALA A 113 -7.44 4.39 6.99
CA ALA A 113 -6.23 3.84 6.38
C ALA A 113 -6.55 2.51 5.67
N CYS A 114 -6.06 2.39 4.42
CA CYS A 114 -6.14 1.19 3.60
C CYS A 114 -4.71 0.76 3.24
N PHE A 115 -4.38 -0.52 3.51
CA PHE A 115 -2.99 -0.98 3.47
C PHE A 115 -2.69 -1.81 2.22
N ASP A 116 -1.52 -1.55 1.61
CA ASP A 116 -1.02 -2.39 0.51
C ASP A 116 -0.76 -3.84 0.94
N THR A 117 -0.47 -4.06 2.23
CA THR A 117 -0.23 -5.40 2.79
C THR A 117 -1.51 -6.16 3.13
N ALA A 118 -2.66 -5.48 3.29
CA ALA A 118 -3.87 -6.08 3.84
C ALA A 118 -4.43 -7.23 2.98
N PHE A 119 -4.44 -7.09 1.66
CA PHE A 119 -4.94 -8.13 0.74
C PHE A 119 -4.15 -9.43 0.86
N HIS A 120 -2.88 -9.34 1.23
CA HIS A 120 -1.97 -10.47 1.38
C HIS A 120 -1.99 -11.12 2.77
N SER A 121 -2.83 -10.65 3.68
CA SER A 121 -3.00 -11.24 5.00
C SER A 121 -3.51 -12.69 4.95
N THR A 122 -4.16 -13.06 3.85
CA THR A 122 -4.72 -14.40 3.59
C THR A 122 -3.72 -15.40 3.03
N ILE A 123 -2.47 -15.00 2.74
CA ILE A 123 -1.44 -15.91 2.23
C ILE A 123 -1.21 -17.04 3.25
N PRO A 124 -1.29 -18.32 2.83
CA PRO A 124 -1.06 -19.46 3.69
C PRO A 124 0.32 -19.42 4.35
N ALA A 125 0.42 -19.89 5.59
CA ALA A 125 1.67 -19.87 6.35
C ALA A 125 2.85 -20.51 5.59
N ALA A 126 2.60 -21.57 4.81
CA ALA A 126 3.63 -22.21 3.99
C ALA A 126 4.28 -21.27 2.96
N ASN A 127 3.52 -20.29 2.42
CA ASN A 127 4.00 -19.31 1.45
C ASN A 127 4.48 -18.01 2.12
N ALA A 128 4.02 -17.76 3.35
CA ALA A 128 4.37 -16.55 4.10
C ALA A 128 5.62 -16.69 4.95
N THR A 129 6.01 -17.92 5.32
CA THR A 129 7.13 -18.18 6.24
C THR A 129 8.45 -18.28 5.48
N TYR A 130 9.47 -17.53 5.94
CA TYR A 130 10.82 -17.65 5.42
C TYR A 130 11.55 -18.84 6.08
N ALA A 131 12.46 -19.49 5.34
CA ALA A 131 13.32 -20.56 5.83
C ALA A 131 14.51 -19.99 6.64
N VAL A 132 14.20 -19.35 7.76
CA VAL A 132 15.15 -18.78 8.72
C VAL A 132 14.91 -19.38 10.10
N PRO A 133 15.85 -19.26 11.08
CA PRO A 133 15.60 -19.69 12.45
C PRO A 133 14.28 -19.15 12.98
N TRP A 134 13.48 -20.02 13.61
CA TRP A 134 12.14 -19.66 14.09
C TRP A 134 12.15 -18.50 15.09
N GLU A 135 13.20 -18.42 15.91
CA GLU A 135 13.38 -17.31 16.85
C GLU A 135 13.46 -15.96 16.15
N TRP A 136 13.99 -15.91 14.93
CA TRP A 136 14.04 -14.67 14.12
C TRP A 136 12.66 -14.28 13.63
N THR A 137 11.88 -15.26 13.18
CA THR A 137 10.49 -15.02 12.80
C THR A 137 9.67 -14.46 13.97
N GLN A 138 9.83 -15.05 15.16
CA GLN A 138 9.14 -14.58 16.36
C GLN A 138 9.63 -13.21 16.84
N ARG A 139 10.95 -12.98 16.83
CA ARG A 139 11.54 -11.76 17.37
C ARG A 139 11.30 -10.54 16.48
N TRP A 140 11.34 -10.72 15.15
CA TRP A 140 11.30 -9.62 14.18
C TRP A 140 10.07 -9.63 13.27
N GLY A 141 9.15 -10.55 13.49
CA GLY A 141 7.93 -10.65 12.68
C GLY A 141 8.21 -10.96 11.22
N LEU A 142 9.28 -11.75 10.93
CA LEU A 142 9.70 -12.02 9.57
C LEU A 142 8.68 -12.90 8.85
N ARG A 143 8.00 -12.30 7.88
CA ARG A 143 7.08 -13.02 7.00
C ARG A 143 7.02 -12.32 5.65
N ARG A 144 6.51 -13.02 4.64
CA ARG A 144 6.07 -12.39 3.41
C ARG A 144 4.81 -11.56 3.68
N TYR A 145 4.94 -10.23 3.66
CA TYR A 145 3.80 -9.31 3.77
C TYR A 145 3.15 -9.12 2.41
N GLY A 146 3.95 -8.98 1.35
CA GLY A 146 3.46 -8.59 0.04
C GLY A 146 2.99 -7.13 0.02
N PHE A 147 2.92 -6.54 -1.18
CA PHE A 147 2.56 -5.14 -1.37
C PHE A 147 1.72 -4.97 -2.64
N HIS A 148 1.30 -3.74 -2.94
CA HIS A 148 0.35 -3.44 -4.00
C HIS A 148 -1.01 -4.15 -3.83
N GLY A 149 -1.34 -4.56 -2.62
CA GLY A 149 -2.53 -5.37 -2.31
C GLY A 149 -3.83 -4.69 -2.72
N LEU A 150 -3.94 -3.36 -2.58
CA LEU A 150 -5.10 -2.60 -3.04
C LEU A 150 -5.29 -2.74 -4.56
N SER A 151 -4.20 -2.67 -5.33
CA SER A 151 -4.22 -2.87 -6.77
C SER A 151 -4.57 -4.30 -7.15
N HIS A 152 -3.97 -5.30 -6.49
CA HIS A 152 -4.25 -6.71 -6.73
C HIS A 152 -5.69 -7.09 -6.39
N ALA A 153 -6.22 -6.59 -5.28
CA ALA A 153 -7.61 -6.78 -4.88
C ALA A 153 -8.60 -6.19 -5.90
N TYR A 154 -8.32 -4.98 -6.39
CA TYR A 154 -9.13 -4.34 -7.43
C TYR A 154 -9.05 -5.13 -8.74
N ALA A 155 -7.84 -5.42 -9.23
CA ALA A 155 -7.63 -6.08 -10.52
C ALA A 155 -8.22 -7.49 -10.55
N SER A 156 -8.17 -8.24 -9.44
CA SER A 156 -8.75 -9.58 -9.38
C SER A 156 -10.28 -9.55 -9.46
N ARG A 157 -10.94 -8.65 -8.72
CA ARG A 157 -12.40 -8.49 -8.78
C ARG A 157 -12.84 -8.00 -10.16
N ARG A 158 -12.19 -6.95 -10.66
CA ARG A 158 -12.55 -6.38 -11.96
C ARG A 158 -12.29 -7.36 -13.12
N GLY A 159 -11.21 -8.12 -13.05
CA GLY A 159 -10.90 -9.17 -14.03
C GLY A 159 -11.95 -10.28 -14.04
N ALA A 160 -12.40 -10.73 -12.86
CA ALA A 160 -13.48 -11.71 -12.76
C ALA A 160 -14.79 -11.20 -13.36
N GLU A 161 -15.19 -9.95 -13.01
CA GLU A 161 -16.38 -9.30 -13.57
C GLU A 161 -16.35 -9.24 -15.11
N LEU A 162 -15.23 -8.76 -15.68
CA LEU A 162 -15.05 -8.67 -17.14
C LEU A 162 -15.07 -10.05 -17.81
N ALA A 163 -14.54 -11.07 -17.14
CA ALA A 163 -14.59 -12.45 -17.59
C ALA A 163 -15.96 -13.12 -17.34
N LYS A 164 -16.92 -12.39 -16.75
CA LYS A 164 -18.25 -12.92 -16.35
C LYS A 164 -18.15 -14.16 -15.46
N ARG A 165 -17.23 -14.14 -14.51
CA ARG A 165 -17.02 -15.19 -13.52
C ARG A 165 -17.25 -14.64 -12.12
N ASP A 166 -17.72 -15.50 -11.22
CA ASP A 166 -17.69 -15.19 -9.80
C ASP A 166 -16.23 -15.20 -9.32
N VAL A 167 -15.83 -14.17 -8.59
CA VAL A 167 -14.49 -14.08 -8.00
C VAL A 167 -14.26 -15.20 -6.97
N ALA A 168 -15.33 -15.69 -6.32
CA ALA A 168 -15.27 -16.77 -5.34
C ALA A 168 -14.94 -18.14 -5.96
N ASP A 169 -15.09 -18.30 -7.29
CA ASP A 169 -14.77 -19.54 -8.03
C ASP A 169 -13.58 -19.33 -8.99
N ALA A 170 -12.89 -18.21 -8.87
CA ALA A 170 -11.87 -17.81 -9.84
C ALA A 170 -10.45 -18.10 -9.35
N ARG A 171 -9.59 -18.50 -10.29
CA ARG A 171 -8.12 -18.54 -10.13
C ARG A 171 -7.52 -17.51 -11.06
N ILE A 172 -6.88 -16.51 -10.50
CA ILE A 172 -6.44 -15.33 -11.23
C ILE A 172 -4.97 -15.06 -10.87
N VAL A 173 -4.17 -14.69 -11.85
CA VAL A 173 -2.89 -14.03 -11.64
C VAL A 173 -3.05 -12.57 -12.02
N THR A 174 -2.78 -11.68 -11.08
CA THR A 174 -2.78 -10.24 -11.33
C THR A 174 -1.36 -9.73 -11.44
N CYS A 175 -1.14 -8.78 -12.36
CA CYS A 175 0.15 -8.16 -12.62
C CYS A 175 0.03 -6.66 -12.37
N HIS A 176 0.70 -6.16 -11.34
CA HIS A 176 0.92 -4.74 -11.12
C HIS A 176 2.25 -4.38 -11.75
N LEU A 177 2.22 -3.67 -12.89
CA LEU A 177 3.42 -3.36 -13.69
C LEU A 177 3.55 -1.83 -13.82
N GLY A 178 4.43 -1.26 -13.03
CA GLY A 178 4.78 0.16 -13.01
C GLY A 178 6.27 0.32 -12.68
N ALA A 179 6.66 1.47 -12.12
CA ALA A 179 8.01 1.66 -11.58
C ALA A 179 8.32 0.64 -10.46
N GLY A 180 7.34 0.31 -9.61
CA GLY A 180 7.30 -0.90 -8.83
C GLY A 180 6.53 -1.98 -9.57
N ALA A 181 6.91 -3.26 -9.42
CA ALA A 181 6.22 -4.37 -10.08
C ALA A 181 6.06 -5.56 -9.14
N SER A 182 4.89 -6.21 -9.22
CA SER A 182 4.62 -7.46 -8.51
C SER A 182 3.55 -8.29 -9.23
N LEU A 183 3.60 -9.59 -8.98
CA LEU A 183 2.54 -10.52 -9.35
C LEU A 183 1.85 -11.01 -8.07
N CYS A 184 0.59 -11.38 -8.20
CA CYS A 184 -0.16 -12.00 -7.13
C CYS A 184 -1.02 -13.15 -7.68
N ALA A 185 -0.92 -14.30 -7.06
CA ALA A 185 -1.83 -15.41 -7.28
C ALA A 185 -3.04 -15.24 -6.36
N VAL A 186 -4.22 -15.22 -6.96
CA VAL A 186 -5.51 -15.06 -6.27
C VAL A 186 -6.36 -16.29 -6.51
N ARG A 187 -6.90 -16.87 -5.45
CA ARG A 187 -7.84 -17.98 -5.49
C ARG A 187 -9.04 -17.65 -4.63
N ASP A 188 -10.23 -17.80 -5.21
CA ASP A 188 -11.50 -17.59 -4.50
C ASP A 188 -11.59 -16.19 -3.86
N GLY A 189 -11.05 -15.17 -4.56
CA GLY A 189 -11.01 -13.79 -4.11
C GLY A 189 -9.92 -13.46 -3.08
N ALA A 190 -9.14 -14.45 -2.62
CA ALA A 190 -8.10 -14.30 -1.61
C ALA A 190 -6.69 -14.40 -2.22
N SER A 191 -5.74 -13.58 -1.73
CA SER A 191 -4.33 -13.71 -2.10
C SER A 191 -3.76 -15.01 -1.52
N VAL A 192 -3.15 -15.85 -2.37
CA VAL A 192 -2.51 -17.09 -1.94
C VAL A 192 -0.99 -17.07 -2.08
N ASP A 193 -0.47 -16.18 -2.92
CA ASP A 193 0.97 -15.92 -3.06
C ASP A 193 1.22 -14.58 -3.76
N THR A 194 2.41 -14.00 -3.56
CA THR A 194 2.84 -12.78 -4.23
C THR A 194 4.35 -12.74 -4.36
N THR A 195 4.86 -12.00 -5.32
CA THR A 195 6.30 -11.94 -5.61
C THR A 195 7.07 -11.03 -4.67
N MET A 196 6.46 -9.98 -4.10
CA MET A 196 7.11 -9.16 -3.08
C MET A 196 7.11 -9.88 -1.73
N GLY A 197 8.14 -9.64 -0.93
CA GLY A 197 8.40 -10.36 0.32
C GLY A 197 8.11 -9.57 1.58
N PHE A 198 9.09 -9.62 2.51
CA PHE A 198 9.10 -8.84 3.75
C PHE A 198 9.11 -7.34 3.46
N THR A 199 9.85 -6.92 2.43
CA THR A 199 9.87 -5.56 1.90
C THR A 199 9.51 -5.55 0.40
N PRO A 200 9.23 -4.39 -0.20
CA PRO A 200 8.96 -4.28 -1.64
C PRO A 200 10.20 -4.46 -2.55
N LEU A 201 11.28 -5.05 -2.05
CA LEU A 201 12.52 -5.29 -2.81
C LEU A 201 12.51 -6.63 -3.54
N GLU A 202 12.01 -7.68 -2.89
CA GLU A 202 11.99 -9.06 -3.37
C GLU A 202 11.05 -9.22 -4.58
N GLY A 203 11.31 -10.20 -5.43
CA GLY A 203 10.45 -10.58 -6.55
C GLY A 203 10.97 -10.11 -7.90
N LEU A 204 10.14 -9.40 -8.67
CA LEU A 204 10.45 -8.95 -10.01
C LEU A 204 11.52 -7.85 -10.02
N VAL A 205 12.28 -7.77 -11.12
CA VAL A 205 13.10 -6.60 -11.40
C VAL A 205 12.20 -5.37 -11.63
N MET A 206 12.60 -4.23 -11.09
CA MET A 206 11.84 -2.98 -11.12
C MET A 206 12.72 -1.82 -11.60
N ALA A 207 12.16 -0.63 -11.75
CA ALA A 207 12.90 0.53 -12.27
C ALA A 207 14.15 0.86 -11.45
N THR A 208 14.08 0.75 -10.11
CA THR A 208 15.19 1.11 -9.19
C THR A 208 15.51 0.02 -8.16
N ARG A 209 14.92 -1.17 -8.29
CA ARG A 209 15.07 -2.31 -7.38
C ARG A 209 15.40 -3.55 -8.17
N SER A 210 16.38 -4.31 -7.70
CA SER A 210 16.87 -5.52 -8.40
C SER A 210 15.87 -6.67 -8.47
N GLY A 211 14.88 -6.68 -7.57
CA GLY A 211 14.11 -7.89 -7.32
C GLY A 211 14.95 -8.96 -6.58
N SER A 212 14.55 -10.22 -6.71
CA SER A 212 15.30 -11.34 -6.11
C SER A 212 16.61 -11.56 -6.86
N VAL A 213 17.72 -11.55 -6.12
CA VAL A 213 19.08 -11.82 -6.63
C VAL A 213 19.77 -12.85 -5.76
N ASP A 214 20.66 -13.63 -6.36
CA ASP A 214 21.54 -14.55 -5.61
C ASP A 214 22.71 -13.74 -5.04
N PRO A 215 22.80 -13.57 -3.70
CA PRO A 215 23.86 -12.78 -3.08
C PRO A 215 25.25 -13.39 -3.27
N THR A 216 25.36 -14.69 -3.51
CA THR A 216 26.65 -15.36 -3.71
C THR A 216 27.33 -14.93 -5.00
N ARG A 217 26.56 -14.66 -6.06
CA ARG A 217 27.09 -14.15 -7.34
C ARG A 217 27.59 -12.72 -7.21
N ILE A 218 26.85 -11.86 -6.50
CA ILE A 218 27.24 -10.47 -6.28
C ILE A 218 28.56 -10.39 -5.48
N ALA A 219 28.68 -11.19 -4.41
CA ALA A 219 29.87 -11.24 -3.58
C ALA A 219 31.10 -11.73 -4.35
N SER A 220 30.96 -12.72 -5.25
CA SER A 220 32.09 -13.27 -6.02
C SER A 220 32.66 -12.30 -7.05
N GLU A 221 31.83 -11.44 -7.65
CA GLU A 221 32.28 -10.45 -8.63
C GLU A 221 33.01 -9.26 -7.98
N HIS A 222 32.65 -8.89 -6.75
CA HIS A 222 33.37 -7.85 -5.99
C HIS A 222 34.68 -8.33 -5.40
N ALA A 223 34.82 -9.60 -5.06
CA ALA A 223 36.08 -10.16 -4.54
C ALA A 223 37.18 -10.34 -5.61
N GLY A 224 36.81 -10.35 -6.88
CA GLY A 224 37.75 -10.45 -8.01
C GLY A 224 38.28 -9.14 -8.56
N SER A 225 37.90 -8.00 -7.97
CA SER A 225 38.26 -6.64 -8.45
C SER A 225 39.28 -5.93 -7.54
N SER A 226 40.05 -6.67 -6.71
CA SER A 226 41.09 -6.15 -5.80
C SER A 226 42.47 -6.46 -6.32
#